data_1cf5b11ed4838b23118a75896f25625e
#
_entry.id   1cf5b11ed4838b23118a75896f25625e
#
_cell.length_a   1.000
_cell.length_b   1.000
_cell.length_c   1.000
_cell.angle_alpha   90.00
_cell.angle_beta   90.00
_cell.angle_gamma   90.00
#
_symmetry.space_group_name_H-M   'P 1'
#
loop_
_entity.id
_entity.type
_entity.pdbx_description
1 polymer ?
#
loop_
_entity_poly.entity_id
_entity_poly.type
_entity_poly.pdbx_seq_one_letter_code
_entity_poly.pdbx_strand_id
1 'polypeptide(L)'
;FLALHGSCGEDGRIQAALDLLGVPYTGAGCLASAIAMDKDMTKRLVSGLVTTPRWETVTVTADNLEELVEQTPLPAVVKPIASGSSIGVTIAHDRAALRRGLEESMALGGRTVLEQYIKGREIQVAVLDGKALPSIEIIPQADFYDYENKYQPGAAKEVCPSEIPPEWEEKVGQAAQTVFQAIGLSVYARADFIVTQDGTPYFLEINTLPGMTPTSLVPQEAAAVGIDYAALCETIVEVSLRVRKEGA
;
A
#
# COMPACT_ATOMS: atom_id res chain seq x y z
N PHE A 1 17.98 0.70 12.02
CA PHE A 1 16.67 0.21 11.60
C PHE A 1 15.72 1.39 11.41
N LEU A 2 15.06 1.50 10.24
CA LEU A 2 14.04 2.51 10.01
C LEU A 2 12.67 1.96 10.43
N ALA A 3 12.01 2.65 11.37
CA ALA A 3 10.65 2.37 11.81
C ALA A 3 9.86 3.71 11.82
N LEU A 4 9.84 4.34 10.65
CA LEU A 4 9.23 5.65 10.40
C LEU A 4 8.03 5.48 9.47
N HIS A 5 7.07 6.38 9.58
CA HIS A 5 5.88 6.36 8.73
C HIS A 5 5.59 7.75 8.15
N GLY A 6 4.88 7.77 7.02
CA GLY A 6 4.41 8.97 6.38
C GLY A 6 5.51 9.85 5.78
N SER A 7 5.21 11.13 5.68
CA SER A 7 6.12 12.13 5.10
C SER A 7 7.47 12.16 5.81
N CYS A 8 8.54 12.27 5.04
CA CYS A 8 9.94 12.19 5.44
C CYS A 8 10.42 10.80 5.90
N GLY A 9 9.54 9.91 6.33
CA GLY A 9 9.91 8.57 6.79
C GLY A 9 9.99 7.55 5.66
N GLU A 10 8.91 7.44 4.86
CA GLU A 10 8.77 6.40 3.83
C GLU A 10 8.66 6.94 2.40
N ASP A 11 8.91 8.25 2.20
CA ASP A 11 8.83 8.94 0.91
C ASP A 11 10.17 9.15 0.20
N GLY A 12 11.24 8.51 0.67
CA GLY A 12 12.58 8.59 0.09
C GLY A 12 13.48 9.68 0.69
N ARG A 13 12.95 10.65 1.44
CA ARG A 13 13.73 11.79 1.94
C ARG A 13 14.78 11.39 2.97
N ILE A 14 14.40 10.62 3.97
CA ILE A 14 15.37 10.14 4.98
C ILE A 14 16.36 9.16 4.34
N GLN A 15 15.92 8.34 3.39
CA GLN A 15 16.77 7.43 2.66
C GLN A 15 17.85 8.20 1.88
N ALA A 16 17.46 9.26 1.15
CA ALA A 16 18.40 10.14 0.45
C ALA A 16 19.40 10.81 1.39
N ALA A 17 18.96 11.28 2.55
CA ALA A 17 19.85 11.89 3.54
C ALA A 17 20.87 10.88 4.07
N LEU A 18 20.45 9.64 4.35
CA LEU A 18 21.33 8.58 4.82
C LEU A 18 22.30 8.11 3.73
N ASP A 19 21.84 8.05 2.45
CA ASP A 19 22.68 7.73 1.30
C ASP A 19 23.81 8.77 1.14
N LEU A 20 23.50 10.08 1.25
CA LEU A 20 24.49 11.16 1.20
C LEU A 20 25.50 11.12 2.36
N LEU A 21 25.08 10.65 3.52
CA LEU A 21 25.95 10.50 4.70
C LEU A 21 26.73 9.19 4.71
N GLY A 22 26.49 8.27 3.77
CA GLY A 22 27.09 6.94 3.75
C GLY A 22 26.64 6.06 4.93
N VAL A 23 25.46 6.32 5.50
CA VAL A 23 24.93 5.57 6.65
C VAL A 23 23.99 4.48 6.15
N PRO A 24 24.31 3.18 6.37
CA PRO A 24 23.42 2.10 5.97
C PRO A 24 22.11 2.12 6.78
N TYR A 25 21.00 1.75 6.14
CA TYR A 25 19.67 1.70 6.73
C TYR A 25 18.87 0.51 6.21
N THR A 26 17.81 0.12 6.92
CA THR A 26 16.92 -0.97 6.54
C THR A 26 15.84 -0.53 5.54
N GLY A 27 15.39 -1.46 4.68
CA GLY A 27 14.28 -1.25 3.74
C GLY A 27 14.71 -0.73 2.38
N ALA A 28 13.74 -0.26 1.60
CA ALA A 28 13.93 0.19 0.23
C ALA A 28 14.80 1.46 0.12
N GLY A 29 15.41 1.67 -1.04
CA GLY A 29 16.19 2.87 -1.35
C GLY A 29 15.34 4.10 -1.63
N CYS A 30 16.00 5.26 -1.75
CA CYS A 30 15.36 6.57 -1.94
C CYS A 30 14.37 6.60 -3.11
N LEU A 31 14.80 6.20 -4.33
CA LEU A 31 13.97 6.28 -5.53
C LEU A 31 12.73 5.39 -5.42
N ALA A 32 12.91 4.13 -5.03
CA ALA A 32 11.82 3.18 -4.91
C ALA A 32 10.79 3.61 -3.83
N SER A 33 11.27 4.16 -2.70
CA SER A 33 10.41 4.73 -1.66
C SER A 33 9.60 5.92 -2.15
N ALA A 34 10.21 6.83 -2.91
CA ALA A 34 9.53 7.99 -3.47
C ALA A 34 8.46 7.59 -4.51
N ILE A 35 8.75 6.58 -5.35
CA ILE A 35 7.80 6.04 -6.32
C ILE A 35 6.63 5.36 -5.60
N ALA A 36 6.91 4.51 -4.61
CA ALA A 36 5.88 3.78 -3.86
C ALA A 36 4.92 4.72 -3.12
N MET A 37 5.39 5.86 -2.64
CA MET A 37 4.57 6.86 -1.97
C MET A 37 3.63 7.60 -2.94
N ASP A 38 4.01 7.79 -4.20
CA ASP A 38 3.17 8.41 -5.22
C ASP A 38 2.29 7.35 -5.92
N LYS A 39 1.00 7.32 -5.56
CA LYS A 39 0.05 6.32 -6.07
C LYS A 39 -0.09 6.35 -7.60
N ASP A 40 -0.01 7.52 -8.24
CA ASP A 40 -0.10 7.63 -9.70
C ASP A 40 1.15 7.06 -10.37
N MET A 41 2.34 7.43 -9.89
CA MET A 41 3.60 6.91 -10.41
C MET A 41 3.69 5.38 -10.25
N THR A 42 3.33 4.87 -9.09
CA THR A 42 3.28 3.42 -8.84
C THR A 42 2.35 2.73 -9.84
N LYS A 43 1.11 3.20 -9.99
CA LYS A 43 0.13 2.62 -10.93
C LYS A 43 0.59 2.66 -12.38
N ARG A 44 1.21 3.77 -12.81
CA ARG A 44 1.77 3.89 -14.17
C ARG A 44 2.87 2.86 -14.43
N LEU A 45 3.77 2.65 -13.48
CA LEU A 45 4.87 1.68 -13.61
C LEU A 45 4.37 0.24 -13.68
N VAL A 46 3.35 -0.11 -12.90
CA VAL A 46 2.82 -1.48 -12.85
C VAL A 46 1.70 -1.73 -13.86
N SER A 47 1.26 -0.69 -14.59
CA SER A 47 0.22 -0.81 -15.61
C SER A 47 0.63 -1.79 -16.71
N GLY A 48 -0.25 -2.77 -16.99
CA GLY A 48 0.04 -3.84 -17.94
C GLY A 48 0.86 -5.00 -17.37
N LEU A 49 1.41 -4.88 -16.17
CA LEU A 49 2.10 -5.97 -15.46
C LEU A 49 1.17 -6.67 -14.47
N VAL A 50 0.37 -5.90 -13.74
CA VAL A 50 -0.66 -6.38 -12.82
C VAL A 50 -1.97 -5.64 -13.04
N THR A 51 -3.07 -6.25 -12.60
CA THR A 51 -4.38 -5.60 -12.67
C THR A 51 -4.49 -4.52 -11.59
N THR A 52 -4.92 -3.31 -11.98
CA THR A 52 -5.21 -2.20 -11.08
C THR A 52 -6.63 -1.69 -11.33
N PRO A 53 -7.31 -1.06 -10.35
CA PRO A 53 -8.52 -0.31 -10.63
C PRO A 53 -8.25 0.73 -11.71
N ARG A 54 -9.21 1.01 -12.59
CA ARG A 54 -9.11 2.17 -13.48
C ARG A 54 -9.01 3.43 -12.66
N TRP A 55 -8.14 4.35 -13.05
CA TRP A 55 -7.89 5.56 -12.30
C TRP A 55 -7.63 6.74 -13.22
N GLU A 56 -7.83 7.91 -12.69
CA GLU A 56 -7.31 9.16 -13.23
C GLU A 56 -6.72 10.00 -12.11
N THR A 57 -5.79 10.86 -12.45
CA THR A 57 -5.17 11.78 -11.49
C THR A 57 -5.57 13.19 -11.87
N VAL A 58 -6.16 13.89 -10.90
CA VAL A 58 -6.65 15.25 -11.03
C VAL A 58 -6.03 16.15 -9.97
N THR A 59 -6.01 17.45 -10.23
CA THR A 59 -5.78 18.45 -9.18
C THR A 59 -7.13 19.09 -8.86
N VAL A 60 -7.64 18.82 -7.68
CA VAL A 60 -8.93 19.38 -7.20
C VAL A 60 -8.72 20.83 -6.79
N THR A 61 -9.53 21.71 -7.33
CA THR A 61 -9.56 23.14 -7.03
C THR A 61 -11.01 23.60 -6.84
N ALA A 62 -11.21 24.79 -6.28
CA ALA A 62 -12.57 25.35 -6.16
C ALA A 62 -13.26 25.53 -7.53
N ASP A 63 -12.47 25.77 -8.61
CA ASP A 63 -13.02 26.03 -9.94
C ASP A 63 -13.52 24.78 -10.65
N ASN A 64 -12.95 23.58 -10.35
CA ASN A 64 -13.31 22.32 -11.02
C ASN A 64 -14.07 21.32 -10.14
N LEU A 65 -14.31 21.65 -8.87
CA LEU A 65 -14.95 20.75 -7.91
C LEU A 65 -16.32 20.28 -8.39
N GLU A 66 -17.17 21.19 -8.84
CA GLU A 66 -18.53 20.86 -9.32
C GLU A 66 -18.49 19.94 -10.54
N GLU A 67 -17.62 20.23 -11.49
CA GLU A 67 -17.42 19.41 -12.68
C GLU A 67 -16.99 18.00 -12.30
N LEU A 68 -15.99 17.85 -11.43
CA LEU A 68 -15.52 16.55 -10.94
C LEU A 68 -16.62 15.78 -10.21
N VAL A 69 -17.42 16.47 -9.37
CA VAL A 69 -18.57 15.84 -8.70
C VAL A 69 -19.59 15.33 -9.71
N GLU A 70 -19.86 16.04 -10.80
CA GLU A 70 -20.84 15.62 -11.81
C GLU A 70 -20.32 14.49 -12.73
N GLN A 71 -19.06 14.58 -13.16
CA GLN A 71 -18.52 13.70 -14.21
C GLN A 71 -17.93 12.40 -13.69
N THR A 72 -17.43 12.34 -12.44
CA THR A 72 -16.80 11.13 -11.91
C THR A 72 -17.83 9.98 -11.83
N PRO A 73 -17.57 8.82 -12.47
CA PRO A 73 -18.42 7.64 -12.35
C PRO A 73 -18.50 7.13 -10.91
N LEU A 74 -19.68 6.69 -10.48
CA LEU A 74 -19.89 6.09 -9.16
C LEU A 74 -20.18 4.58 -9.26
N PRO A 75 -19.81 3.78 -8.25
CA PRO A 75 -19.04 4.16 -7.06
C PRO A 75 -17.56 4.42 -7.38
N ALA A 76 -16.96 5.36 -6.66
CA ALA A 76 -15.56 5.76 -6.83
C ALA A 76 -14.80 5.79 -5.50
N VAL A 77 -13.47 5.75 -5.58
CA VAL A 77 -12.59 5.96 -4.42
C VAL A 77 -11.73 7.20 -4.67
N VAL A 78 -11.82 8.15 -3.74
CA VAL A 78 -11.02 9.38 -3.74
C VAL A 78 -9.81 9.16 -2.85
N LYS A 79 -8.60 9.35 -3.37
CA LYS A 79 -7.35 9.15 -2.62
C LYS A 79 -6.41 10.35 -2.84
N PRO A 80 -6.00 11.09 -1.80
CA PRO A 80 -4.87 12.00 -1.92
C PRO A 80 -3.62 11.25 -2.39
N ILE A 81 -2.84 11.83 -3.31
CA ILE A 81 -1.82 11.09 -4.04
C ILE A 81 -0.68 10.58 -3.17
N ALA A 82 -0.27 11.36 -2.18
CA ALA A 82 0.90 11.09 -1.33
C ALA A 82 0.51 10.94 0.16
N SER A 83 -0.70 10.49 0.45
CA SER A 83 -1.09 10.16 1.83
C SER A 83 -0.89 8.68 2.12
N GLY A 84 -0.31 8.37 3.27
CA GLY A 84 -0.25 7.03 3.84
C GLY A 84 -1.43 6.74 4.77
N SER A 85 -1.53 5.50 5.26
CA SER A 85 -2.46 5.09 6.33
C SER A 85 -3.94 5.41 6.07
N SER A 86 -4.38 5.41 4.82
CA SER A 86 -5.77 5.73 4.41
C SER A 86 -6.24 7.15 4.76
N ILE A 87 -5.34 8.07 5.13
CA ILE A 87 -5.72 9.47 5.43
C ILE A 87 -6.33 10.12 4.20
N GLY A 88 -7.56 10.66 4.35
CA GLY A 88 -8.31 11.32 3.28
C GLY A 88 -8.84 10.37 2.19
N VAL A 89 -8.80 9.06 2.39
CA VAL A 89 -9.40 8.09 1.46
C VAL A 89 -10.91 8.04 1.72
N THR A 90 -11.69 8.28 0.66
CA THR A 90 -13.16 8.27 0.71
C THR A 90 -13.70 7.30 -0.33
N ILE A 91 -14.52 6.34 0.11
CA ILE A 91 -15.33 5.49 -0.77
C ILE A 91 -16.66 6.21 -1.01
N ALA A 92 -16.87 6.69 -2.23
CA ALA A 92 -18.04 7.47 -2.60
C ALA A 92 -19.06 6.59 -3.34
N HIS A 93 -20.16 6.31 -2.70
CA HIS A 93 -21.32 5.63 -3.32
C HIS A 93 -22.34 6.62 -3.90
N ASP A 94 -22.28 7.89 -3.49
CA ASP A 94 -23.14 8.97 -3.95
C ASP A 94 -22.36 10.28 -4.16
N ARG A 95 -23.04 11.26 -4.78
CA ARG A 95 -22.45 12.57 -5.09
C ARG A 95 -22.07 13.37 -3.84
N ALA A 96 -22.80 13.21 -2.75
CA ALA A 96 -22.50 13.91 -1.50
C ALA A 96 -21.22 13.38 -0.85
N ALA A 97 -21.03 12.05 -0.83
CA ALA A 97 -19.79 11.43 -0.37
C ALA A 97 -18.60 11.80 -1.27
N LEU A 98 -18.81 11.79 -2.61
CA LEU A 98 -17.77 12.19 -3.56
C LEU A 98 -17.32 13.64 -3.33
N ARG A 99 -18.25 14.56 -3.17
CA ARG A 99 -17.97 15.97 -2.85
C ARG A 99 -17.11 16.10 -1.60
N ARG A 100 -17.52 15.48 -0.49
CA ARG A 100 -16.74 15.52 0.77
C ARG A 100 -15.31 15.02 0.58
N GLY A 101 -15.13 13.86 -0.09
CA GLY A 101 -13.80 13.33 -0.35
C GLY A 101 -12.93 14.22 -1.23
N LEU A 102 -13.51 14.90 -2.23
CA LEU A 102 -12.79 15.87 -3.05
C LEU A 102 -12.42 17.13 -2.27
N GLU A 103 -13.31 17.66 -1.41
CA GLU A 103 -13.04 18.79 -0.53
C GLU A 103 -11.93 18.48 0.49
N GLU A 104 -11.95 17.28 1.09
CA GLU A 104 -10.88 16.81 1.98
C GLU A 104 -9.55 16.68 1.23
N SER A 105 -9.57 16.10 0.03
CA SER A 105 -8.36 15.99 -0.78
C SER A 105 -7.82 17.36 -1.20
N MET A 106 -8.69 18.32 -1.50
CA MET A 106 -8.30 19.71 -1.78
C MET A 106 -7.59 20.35 -0.58
N ALA A 107 -8.06 20.11 0.64
CA ALA A 107 -7.42 20.59 1.87
C ALA A 107 -6.04 19.95 2.11
N LEU A 108 -5.80 18.75 1.58
CA LEU A 108 -4.53 18.00 1.64
C LEU A 108 -3.58 18.28 0.46
N GLY A 109 -3.82 19.34 -0.31
CA GLY A 109 -2.96 19.76 -1.43
C GLY A 109 -3.54 19.51 -2.82
N GLY A 110 -4.72 18.92 -2.93
CA GLY A 110 -5.54 18.83 -4.12
C GLY A 110 -5.13 17.76 -5.15
N ARG A 111 -3.88 17.27 -5.17
CA ARG A 111 -3.50 16.16 -6.08
C ARG A 111 -4.19 14.87 -5.62
N THR A 112 -5.05 14.34 -6.47
CA THR A 112 -6.01 13.28 -6.12
C THR A 112 -6.00 12.20 -7.17
N VAL A 113 -6.00 10.94 -6.73
CA VAL A 113 -6.30 9.78 -7.56
C VAL A 113 -7.78 9.44 -7.38
N LEU A 114 -8.54 9.47 -8.47
CA LEU A 114 -9.91 8.98 -8.54
C LEU A 114 -9.89 7.57 -9.11
N GLU A 115 -10.32 6.60 -8.33
CA GLU A 115 -10.29 5.19 -8.72
C GLU A 115 -11.69 4.61 -8.85
N GLN A 116 -11.82 3.65 -9.75
CA GLN A 116 -12.95 2.74 -9.76
C GLN A 116 -13.02 1.97 -8.44
N TYR A 117 -14.18 1.97 -7.80
CA TYR A 117 -14.41 1.10 -6.65
C TYR A 117 -14.44 -0.37 -7.08
N ILE A 118 -13.63 -1.20 -6.44
CA ILE A 118 -13.60 -2.66 -6.64
C ILE A 118 -14.20 -3.33 -5.40
N LYS A 119 -15.22 -4.16 -5.62
CA LYS A 119 -15.82 -4.98 -4.56
C LYS A 119 -15.10 -6.32 -4.46
N GLY A 120 -14.58 -6.65 -3.29
CA GLY A 120 -13.87 -7.91 -3.07
C GLY A 120 -13.39 -8.06 -1.63
N ARG A 121 -12.46 -9.00 -1.43
CA ARG A 121 -11.77 -9.27 -0.16
C ARG A 121 -10.50 -8.42 -0.09
N GLU A 122 -10.25 -7.76 1.03
CA GLU A 122 -9.00 -7.01 1.25
C GLU A 122 -7.90 -7.99 1.65
N ILE A 123 -6.93 -8.16 0.77
CA ILE A 123 -5.80 -9.09 0.93
C ILE A 123 -4.51 -8.28 0.88
N GLN A 124 -3.63 -8.54 1.84
CA GLN A 124 -2.31 -7.91 1.88
C GLN A 124 -1.23 -8.99 1.81
N VAL A 125 -0.11 -8.67 1.15
CA VAL A 125 1.01 -9.59 0.93
C VAL A 125 2.32 -8.87 1.19
N ALA A 126 3.06 -9.33 2.18
CA ALA A 126 4.43 -8.90 2.36
C ALA A 126 5.36 -9.62 1.37
N VAL A 127 6.32 -8.87 0.85
CA VAL A 127 7.45 -9.41 0.09
C VAL A 127 8.71 -9.20 0.92
N LEU A 128 9.40 -10.27 1.24
CA LEU A 128 10.66 -10.27 1.98
C LEU A 128 11.76 -10.87 1.10
N ASP A 129 12.83 -10.12 0.87
CA ASP A 129 13.94 -10.52 0.00
C ASP A 129 13.47 -11.05 -1.37
N GLY A 130 12.51 -10.35 -1.98
CA GLY A 130 11.93 -10.68 -3.28
C GLY A 130 10.95 -11.85 -3.29
N LYS A 131 10.64 -12.45 -2.14
CA LYS A 131 9.70 -13.57 -2.02
C LYS A 131 8.43 -13.13 -1.29
N ALA A 132 7.27 -13.44 -1.87
CA ALA A 132 5.99 -13.24 -1.20
C ALA A 132 5.89 -14.16 0.03
N LEU A 133 5.42 -13.61 1.15
CA LEU A 133 4.97 -14.36 2.32
C LEU A 133 3.51 -14.78 2.13
N PRO A 134 2.99 -15.70 2.94
CA PRO A 134 1.57 -16.04 2.93
C PRO A 134 0.72 -14.79 3.16
N SER A 135 -0.34 -14.63 2.38
CA SER A 135 -1.18 -13.45 2.46
C SER A 135 -1.97 -13.37 3.77
N ILE A 136 -2.37 -12.17 4.13
CA ILE A 136 -3.26 -11.87 5.25
C ILE A 136 -4.53 -11.19 4.76
N GLU A 137 -5.69 -11.61 5.26
CA GLU A 137 -6.97 -11.00 4.95
C GLU A 137 -7.42 -10.06 6.05
N ILE A 138 -7.88 -8.89 5.66
CA ILE A 138 -8.48 -7.88 6.54
C ILE A 138 -10.00 -7.92 6.36
N ILE A 139 -10.70 -8.37 7.39
CA ILE A 139 -12.16 -8.50 7.39
C ILE A 139 -12.73 -7.40 8.30
N PRO A 140 -13.32 -6.33 7.74
CA PRO A 140 -13.97 -5.29 8.53
C PRO A 140 -15.10 -5.89 9.39
N GLN A 141 -15.22 -5.47 10.66
CA GLN A 141 -16.28 -5.95 11.55
C GLN A 141 -17.59 -5.14 11.45
N ALA A 142 -17.57 -4.03 10.72
CA ALA A 142 -18.74 -3.18 10.46
C ALA A 142 -18.86 -2.88 8.97
N ASP A 143 -20.08 -2.61 8.50
CA ASP A 143 -20.37 -2.27 7.10
C ASP A 143 -19.71 -0.96 6.62
N PHE A 144 -19.17 -0.17 7.53
CA PHE A 144 -18.43 1.08 7.25
C PHE A 144 -17.04 1.03 7.90
N TYR A 145 -16.05 0.77 7.07
CA TYR A 145 -14.64 0.80 7.42
C TYR A 145 -14.06 2.17 7.02
N ASP A 146 -14.12 3.14 7.93
CA ASP A 146 -13.47 4.43 7.76
C ASP A 146 -12.08 4.47 8.44
N TYR A 147 -11.34 5.56 8.23
CA TYR A 147 -10.00 5.75 8.78
C TYR A 147 -9.97 5.68 10.32
N GLU A 148 -11.01 6.21 11.00
CA GLU A 148 -11.08 6.22 12.47
C GLU A 148 -11.20 4.80 13.03
N ASN A 149 -11.88 3.90 12.30
CA ASN A 149 -12.06 2.52 12.70
C ASN A 149 -10.86 1.63 12.38
N LYS A 150 -10.03 1.97 11.37
CA LYS A 150 -8.90 1.13 10.91
C LYS A 150 -7.84 0.87 11.99
N TYR A 151 -7.68 1.78 12.94
CA TYR A 151 -6.65 1.70 14.00
C TYR A 151 -7.22 1.42 15.40
N GLN A 152 -8.54 1.23 15.53
CA GLN A 152 -9.11 0.83 16.81
C GLN A 152 -8.94 -0.67 17.02
N PRO A 153 -8.45 -1.12 18.20
CA PRO A 153 -8.38 -2.54 18.52
C PRO A 153 -9.76 -3.20 18.33
N GLY A 154 -9.83 -4.22 17.46
CA GLY A 154 -11.07 -4.94 17.17
C GLY A 154 -11.93 -4.38 16.04
N ALA A 155 -11.50 -3.33 15.31
CA ALA A 155 -12.24 -2.78 14.16
C ALA A 155 -12.23 -3.69 12.93
N ALA A 156 -11.20 -4.53 12.79
CA ALA A 156 -11.11 -5.54 11.75
C ALA A 156 -10.60 -6.86 12.35
N LYS A 157 -11.01 -7.97 11.74
CA LYS A 157 -10.42 -9.30 12.00
C LYS A 157 -9.33 -9.53 10.96
N GLU A 158 -8.12 -9.83 11.43
CA GLU A 158 -6.99 -10.24 10.61
C GLU A 158 -6.92 -11.78 10.59
N VAL A 159 -6.82 -12.36 9.40
CA VAL A 159 -6.73 -13.82 9.19
C VAL A 159 -5.45 -14.12 8.42
N CYS A 160 -4.47 -14.71 9.10
CA CYS A 160 -3.16 -15.07 8.55
C CYS A 160 -2.81 -16.54 8.83
N PRO A 161 -2.49 -17.38 7.82
CA PRO A 161 -2.67 -17.12 6.39
C PRO A 161 -4.13 -16.84 6.02
N SER A 162 -4.36 -16.09 4.95
CA SER A 162 -5.71 -15.81 4.48
C SER A 162 -6.43 -17.10 4.05
N GLU A 163 -7.76 -17.13 4.24
CA GLU A 163 -8.60 -18.27 3.84
C GLU A 163 -9.11 -18.09 2.40
N ILE A 164 -8.20 -17.85 1.43
CA ILE A 164 -8.52 -17.79 0.00
C ILE A 164 -8.13 -19.11 -0.68
N PRO A 165 -8.71 -19.46 -1.85
CA PRO A 165 -8.31 -20.62 -2.61
C PRO A 165 -6.81 -20.59 -2.95
N PRO A 166 -6.11 -21.74 -2.98
CA PRO A 166 -4.66 -21.79 -3.27
C PRO A 166 -4.26 -21.12 -4.59
N GLU A 167 -5.10 -21.21 -5.61
CA GLU A 167 -4.87 -20.55 -6.90
C GLU A 167 -4.99 -19.02 -6.82
N TRP A 168 -5.74 -18.47 -5.86
CA TRP A 168 -5.80 -17.03 -5.62
C TRP A 168 -4.58 -16.58 -4.83
N GLU A 169 -4.18 -17.38 -3.83
CA GLU A 169 -2.95 -17.16 -3.07
C GLU A 169 -1.74 -17.05 -3.98
N GLU A 170 -1.59 -17.98 -4.93
CA GLU A 170 -0.51 -17.96 -5.92
C GLU A 170 -0.56 -16.68 -6.78
N LYS A 171 -1.75 -16.32 -7.29
CA LYS A 171 -1.92 -15.13 -8.13
C LYS A 171 -1.59 -13.84 -7.39
N VAL A 172 -2.07 -13.67 -6.16
CA VAL A 172 -1.83 -12.45 -5.37
C VAL A 172 -0.37 -12.36 -4.96
N GLY A 173 0.27 -13.48 -4.59
CA GLY A 173 1.70 -13.54 -4.29
C GLY A 173 2.57 -13.18 -5.49
N GLN A 174 2.27 -13.72 -6.68
CA GLN A 174 2.96 -13.37 -7.92
C GLN A 174 2.77 -11.89 -8.28
N ALA A 175 1.56 -11.35 -8.11
CA ALA A 175 1.28 -9.93 -8.34
C ALA A 175 2.10 -9.04 -7.40
N ALA A 176 2.18 -9.37 -6.10
CA ALA A 176 2.99 -8.64 -5.13
C ALA A 176 4.49 -8.64 -5.49
N GLN A 177 5.04 -9.78 -5.88
CA GLN A 177 6.44 -9.89 -6.33
C GLN A 177 6.67 -9.08 -7.61
N THR A 178 5.74 -9.11 -8.56
CA THR A 178 5.83 -8.34 -9.80
C THR A 178 5.85 -6.84 -9.52
N VAL A 179 4.97 -6.35 -8.65
CA VAL A 179 4.95 -4.93 -8.23
C VAL A 179 6.27 -4.55 -7.54
N PHE A 180 6.73 -5.39 -6.60
CA PHE A 180 7.97 -5.18 -5.88
C PHE A 180 9.17 -5.02 -6.83
N GLN A 181 9.28 -5.88 -7.83
CA GLN A 181 10.34 -5.84 -8.84
C GLN A 181 10.21 -4.64 -9.78
N ALA A 182 8.99 -4.35 -10.26
CA ALA A 182 8.75 -3.27 -11.23
C ALA A 182 9.09 -1.88 -10.66
N ILE A 183 8.88 -1.66 -9.36
CA ILE A 183 9.21 -0.41 -8.67
C ILE A 183 10.70 -0.35 -8.29
N GLY A 184 11.42 -1.47 -8.37
CA GLY A 184 12.82 -1.56 -7.94
C GLY A 184 12.96 -1.58 -6.42
N LEU A 185 11.97 -2.13 -5.72
CA LEU A 185 12.02 -2.30 -4.28
C LEU A 185 13.07 -3.34 -3.87
N SER A 186 13.57 -3.19 -2.66
CA SER A 186 14.52 -4.12 -2.05
C SER A 186 14.15 -4.35 -0.59
N VAL A 187 14.71 -5.40 -0.02
CA VAL A 187 14.58 -5.83 1.38
C VAL A 187 13.17 -6.32 1.69
N TYR A 188 12.22 -5.45 1.91
CA TYR A 188 10.83 -5.83 2.19
C TYR A 188 9.85 -4.71 1.84
N ALA A 189 8.61 -5.07 1.61
CA ALA A 189 7.48 -4.16 1.44
C ALA A 189 6.18 -4.95 1.62
N ARG A 190 5.03 -4.27 1.77
CA ARG A 190 3.70 -4.87 1.79
C ARG A 190 2.86 -4.29 0.68
N ALA A 191 2.33 -5.16 -0.18
CA ALA A 191 1.42 -4.81 -1.26
C ALA A 191 -0.02 -5.09 -0.85
N ASP A 192 -0.93 -4.15 -1.11
CA ASP A 192 -2.32 -4.19 -0.71
C ASP A 192 -3.21 -4.40 -1.95
N PHE A 193 -4.16 -5.35 -1.86
CA PHE A 193 -5.02 -5.78 -2.96
C PHE A 193 -6.49 -5.86 -2.55
N ILE A 194 -7.39 -5.71 -3.53
CA ILE A 194 -8.75 -6.25 -3.46
C ILE A 194 -8.82 -7.45 -4.39
N VAL A 195 -9.15 -8.62 -3.86
CA VAL A 195 -9.37 -9.83 -4.64
C VAL A 195 -10.87 -10.03 -4.87
N THR A 196 -11.28 -10.00 -6.12
CA THR A 196 -12.69 -10.15 -6.54
C THR A 196 -13.16 -11.60 -6.44
N GLN A 197 -14.47 -11.83 -6.57
CA GLN A 197 -15.05 -13.18 -6.45
C GLN A 197 -14.58 -14.18 -7.50
N ASP A 198 -14.02 -13.73 -8.62
CA ASP A 198 -13.40 -14.56 -9.66
C ASP A 198 -11.90 -14.79 -9.43
N GLY A 199 -11.36 -14.32 -8.30
CA GLY A 199 -9.95 -14.46 -7.93
C GLY A 199 -9.01 -13.50 -8.64
N THR A 200 -9.49 -12.40 -9.22
CA THR A 200 -8.65 -11.38 -9.82
C THR A 200 -8.11 -10.44 -8.74
N PRO A 201 -6.78 -10.35 -8.53
CA PRO A 201 -6.17 -9.41 -7.58
C PRO A 201 -6.03 -8.03 -8.23
N TYR A 202 -6.70 -7.04 -7.67
CA TYR A 202 -6.56 -5.63 -8.02
C TYR A 202 -5.58 -4.96 -7.08
N PHE A 203 -4.40 -4.62 -7.58
CA PHE A 203 -3.38 -3.91 -6.82
C PHE A 203 -3.83 -2.48 -6.49
N LEU A 204 -3.71 -2.09 -5.23
CA LEU A 204 -4.08 -0.76 -4.73
C LEU A 204 -2.86 0.13 -4.50
N GLU A 205 -1.97 -0.31 -3.63
CA GLU A 205 -0.76 0.42 -3.21
C GLU A 205 0.29 -0.53 -2.63
N ILE A 206 1.52 -0.05 -2.49
CA ILE A 206 2.61 -0.76 -1.82
C ILE A 206 3.25 0.14 -0.76
N ASN A 207 3.49 -0.44 0.40
CA ASN A 207 4.06 0.25 1.56
C ASN A 207 5.49 -0.23 1.80
N THR A 208 6.45 0.70 1.82
CA THR A 208 7.89 0.40 1.92
C THR A 208 8.41 0.31 3.35
N LEU A 209 7.70 0.89 4.32
CA LEU A 209 7.97 0.76 5.76
C LEU A 209 6.67 0.38 6.49
N PRO A 210 6.13 -0.83 6.21
CA PRO A 210 4.92 -1.30 6.90
C PRO A 210 5.15 -1.42 8.39
N GLY A 211 4.07 -1.42 9.17
CA GLY A 211 4.13 -1.58 10.61
C GLY A 211 4.94 -2.80 11.04
N MET A 212 5.79 -2.61 12.03
CA MET A 212 6.73 -3.61 12.54
C MET A 212 6.60 -3.80 14.06
N THR A 213 5.38 -3.66 14.61
CA THR A 213 5.09 -4.16 15.96
C THR A 213 4.84 -5.67 15.91
N PRO A 214 5.00 -6.42 16.99
CA PRO A 214 4.75 -7.87 16.98
C PRO A 214 3.36 -8.30 16.48
N THR A 215 2.39 -7.40 16.56
CA THR A 215 1.00 -7.61 16.08
C THR A 215 0.73 -6.99 14.71
N SER A 216 1.73 -6.40 14.06
CA SER A 216 1.59 -5.87 12.70
C SER A 216 1.52 -7.00 11.67
N LEU A 217 1.01 -6.70 10.47
CA LEU A 217 0.69 -7.70 9.44
C LEU A 217 1.93 -8.45 8.95
N VAL A 218 3.02 -7.74 8.61
CA VAL A 218 4.25 -8.38 8.12
C VAL A 218 4.85 -9.37 9.12
N PRO A 219 4.97 -9.07 10.44
CA PRO A 219 5.34 -10.05 11.45
C PRO A 219 4.40 -11.26 11.54
N GLN A 220 3.09 -11.08 11.33
CA GLN A 220 2.13 -12.19 11.32
C GLN A 220 2.34 -13.10 10.10
N GLU A 221 2.53 -12.52 8.90
CA GLU A 221 2.82 -13.26 7.68
C GLU A 221 4.15 -14.03 7.79
N ALA A 222 5.20 -13.43 8.38
CA ALA A 222 6.48 -14.08 8.64
C ALA A 222 6.33 -15.24 9.63
N ALA A 223 5.57 -15.06 10.72
CA ALA A 223 5.30 -16.11 11.70
C ALA A 223 4.57 -17.31 11.09
N ALA A 224 3.70 -17.10 10.10
CA ALA A 224 2.98 -18.17 9.39
C ALA A 224 3.93 -19.13 8.64
N VAL A 225 5.16 -18.69 8.32
CA VAL A 225 6.22 -19.53 7.70
C VAL A 225 7.35 -19.88 8.69
N GLY A 226 7.12 -19.69 10.00
CA GLY A 226 8.07 -20.06 11.04
C GLY A 226 9.20 -19.06 11.28
N ILE A 227 9.11 -17.85 10.75
CA ILE A 227 10.03 -16.74 11.01
C ILE A 227 9.48 -15.93 12.18
N ASP A 228 10.06 -16.07 13.35
CA ASP A 228 9.65 -15.28 14.51
C ASP A 228 10.05 -13.78 14.37
N TYR A 229 9.53 -12.95 15.25
CA TYR A 229 9.75 -11.49 15.18
C TYR A 229 11.22 -11.10 15.24
N ALA A 230 12.02 -11.76 16.06
CA ALA A 230 13.45 -11.47 16.18
C ALA A 230 14.20 -11.86 14.91
N ALA A 231 13.93 -13.07 14.40
CA ALA A 231 14.50 -13.55 13.13
C ALA A 231 14.08 -12.68 11.94
N LEU A 232 12.83 -12.18 11.91
CA LEU A 232 12.39 -11.24 10.88
C LEU A 232 13.20 -9.94 10.93
N CYS A 233 13.37 -9.34 12.10
CA CYS A 233 14.15 -8.11 12.26
C CYS A 233 15.61 -8.30 11.85
N GLU A 234 16.21 -9.44 12.23
CA GLU A 234 17.57 -9.82 11.85
C GLU A 234 17.70 -10.00 10.33
N THR A 235 16.78 -10.76 9.72
CA THR A 235 16.71 -10.93 8.27
C THR A 235 16.63 -9.60 7.52
N ILE A 236 15.77 -8.68 7.97
CA ILE A 236 15.65 -7.34 7.36
C ILE A 236 16.98 -6.59 7.43
N VAL A 237 17.70 -6.65 8.55
CA VAL A 237 19.01 -6.02 8.69
C VAL A 237 20.05 -6.66 7.78
N GLU A 238 20.14 -7.99 7.75
CA GLU A 238 21.10 -8.72 6.93
C GLU A 238 20.90 -8.47 5.44
N VAL A 239 19.64 -8.56 4.97
CA VAL A 239 19.29 -8.27 3.56
C VAL A 239 19.60 -6.82 3.22
N SER A 240 19.31 -5.87 4.12
CA SER A 240 19.62 -4.45 3.91
C SER A 240 21.11 -4.20 3.76
N LEU A 241 21.94 -4.81 4.61
CA LEU A 241 23.40 -4.69 4.53
C LEU A 241 23.96 -5.34 3.25
N ARG A 242 23.39 -6.45 2.79
CA ARG A 242 23.78 -7.09 1.53
C ARG A 242 23.48 -6.19 0.33
N VAL A 243 22.25 -5.73 0.20
CA VAL A 243 21.79 -4.89 -0.92
C VAL A 243 22.61 -3.60 -1.03
N ARG A 244 22.98 -2.98 0.10
CA ARG A 244 23.76 -1.74 0.09
C ARG A 244 25.24 -1.93 -0.20
N LYS A 245 25.80 -3.12 0.04
CA LYS A 245 27.17 -3.45 -0.39
C LYS A 245 27.26 -3.73 -1.89
N GLU A 246 26.20 -4.29 -2.48
CA GLU A 246 26.14 -4.61 -3.92
C GLU A 246 25.84 -3.37 -4.78
N GLY A 247 25.25 -2.33 -4.22
CA GLY A 247 24.90 -1.08 -4.88
C GLY A 247 25.91 0.08 -4.69
N ALA A 248 27.05 -0.17 -4.01
CA ALA A 248 28.08 0.84 -3.71
C ALA A 248 29.26 0.74 -4.76
#